data_c4762d316efdc51561e3d7074b6f228f
#
_entry.id   c4762d316efdc51561e3d7074b6f228f
#
_cell.length_a   1.000
_cell.length_b   1.000
_cell.length_c   1.000
_cell.angle_alpha   90.00
_cell.angle_beta   90.00
_cell.angle_gamma   90.00
#
_symmetry.space_group_name_H-M   'P 1'
#
loop_
_entity.id
_entity.type
_entity.pdbx_description
1 polymer ?
#
loop_
_entity_poly.entity_id
_entity_poly.type
_entity_poly.pdbx_seq_one_letter_code
_entity_poly.pdbx_strand_id
1 'polypeptide(L)'
;MDLNELQSLGIRKLTELAEELKVEGGVTGLNKQELTVKILEANAKKEGSFSARGVLEVMQDGYGFLRSPDFNYLPGPDDIYVSPSQIKRFSLKTGHLISGEIRPPKSKERFYALLKVLTVNDKPLEDLKKIILFGNFTPLYPEEKFKLETDPKDLSMRIMDLMCPVGKGQRGLIVAQPKTGKTVLLQTLANAISKNHPETKRIVLLIDERPEEVTDMKRNVDAEVISSTFDEPPERHVSVAVICLLYTSDAADDA
;
A
#
# COMPACT_ATOMS: atom_id res chain seq x y z
N MET A 1 3.19 -18.05 -7.36
CA MET A 1 1.96 -17.68 -6.63
C MET A 1 2.31 -16.57 -5.66
N ASP A 2 1.57 -15.46 -5.65
CA ASP A 2 1.91 -14.30 -4.83
C ASP A 2 1.21 -14.40 -3.46
N LEU A 3 1.95 -14.08 -2.38
CA LEU A 3 1.40 -14.07 -1.01
C LEU A 3 0.23 -13.09 -0.90
N ASN A 4 0.35 -11.92 -1.52
CA ASN A 4 -0.67 -10.87 -1.46
C ASN A 4 -1.98 -11.30 -2.16
N GLU A 5 -1.88 -12.07 -3.26
CA GLU A 5 -3.06 -12.66 -3.91
C GLU A 5 -3.79 -13.64 -2.99
N LEU A 6 -3.04 -14.51 -2.31
CA LEU A 6 -3.62 -15.45 -1.35
C LEU A 6 -4.28 -14.76 -0.17
N GLN A 7 -3.66 -13.69 0.33
CA GLN A 7 -4.22 -12.90 1.43
C GLN A 7 -5.51 -12.17 1.06
N SER A 8 -5.67 -11.79 -0.21
CA SER A 8 -6.90 -11.15 -0.71
C SER A 8 -8.08 -12.13 -0.81
N LEU A 9 -7.81 -13.44 -0.88
CA LEU A 9 -8.84 -14.46 -1.01
C LEU A 9 -9.61 -14.70 0.29
N GLY A 10 -10.91 -14.96 0.17
CA GLY A 10 -11.75 -15.40 1.28
C GLY A 10 -11.42 -16.82 1.73
N ILE A 11 -11.72 -17.13 3.00
CA ILE A 11 -11.40 -18.42 3.63
C ILE A 11 -11.93 -19.62 2.82
N ARG A 12 -13.09 -19.52 2.17
CA ARG A 12 -13.67 -20.60 1.34
C ARG A 12 -12.78 -20.92 0.14
N LYS A 13 -12.34 -19.90 -0.59
CA LYS A 13 -11.45 -20.08 -1.76
C LYS A 13 -10.07 -20.61 -1.36
N LEU A 14 -9.56 -20.19 -0.20
CA LEU A 14 -8.33 -20.72 0.35
C LEU A 14 -8.47 -22.21 0.72
N THR A 15 -9.61 -22.62 1.26
CA THR A 15 -9.89 -24.04 1.58
C THR A 15 -9.94 -24.87 0.31
N GLU A 16 -10.64 -24.43 -0.73
CA GLU A 16 -10.70 -25.11 -2.04
C GLU A 16 -9.30 -25.27 -2.66
N LEU A 17 -8.49 -24.20 -2.63
CA LEU A 17 -7.11 -24.19 -3.11
C LEU A 17 -6.21 -25.15 -2.32
N ALA A 18 -6.38 -25.23 -1.00
CA ALA A 18 -5.62 -26.12 -0.14
C ALA A 18 -5.97 -27.59 -0.40
N GLU A 19 -7.23 -27.90 -0.72
CA GLU A 19 -7.69 -29.23 -1.13
C GLU A 19 -7.13 -29.63 -2.50
N GLU A 20 -7.16 -28.72 -3.49
CA GLU A 20 -6.55 -28.95 -4.82
C GLU A 20 -5.04 -29.22 -4.75
N LEU A 21 -4.34 -28.54 -3.86
CA LEU A 21 -2.90 -28.71 -3.64
C LEU A 21 -2.56 -29.93 -2.77
N LYS A 22 -3.57 -30.65 -2.26
CA LYS A 22 -3.42 -31.82 -1.38
C LYS A 22 -2.52 -31.54 -0.19
N VAL A 23 -2.80 -30.45 0.53
CA VAL A 23 -2.01 -30.02 1.68
C VAL A 23 -2.01 -31.10 2.77
N GLU A 24 -0.82 -31.48 3.25
CA GLU A 24 -0.66 -32.48 4.31
C GLU A 24 -1.27 -32.00 5.64
N GLY A 25 -2.06 -32.83 6.30
CA GLY A 25 -2.59 -32.59 7.64
C GLY A 25 -4.02 -32.02 7.70
N GLY A 26 -4.75 -32.02 6.56
CA GLY A 26 -6.16 -31.60 6.52
C GLY A 26 -6.38 -30.09 6.61
N VAL A 27 -7.56 -29.64 6.17
CA VAL A 27 -7.94 -28.21 6.05
C VAL A 27 -8.98 -27.80 7.09
N THR A 28 -9.54 -28.76 7.84
CA THR A 28 -10.67 -28.53 8.75
C THR A 28 -10.22 -27.87 10.05
N GLY A 29 -10.82 -26.73 10.40
CA GLY A 29 -10.56 -26.03 11.67
C GLY A 29 -9.37 -25.08 11.67
N LEU A 30 -8.71 -24.87 10.52
CA LEU A 30 -7.61 -23.93 10.40
C LEU A 30 -8.12 -22.50 10.21
N ASN A 31 -7.42 -21.54 10.79
CA ASN A 31 -7.67 -20.13 10.53
C ASN A 31 -7.09 -19.69 9.16
N LYS A 32 -7.46 -18.50 8.71
CA LYS A 32 -7.02 -17.96 7.39
C LYS A 32 -5.49 -17.96 7.24
N GLN A 33 -4.78 -17.60 8.29
CA GLN A 33 -3.31 -17.53 8.29
C GLN A 33 -2.68 -18.91 8.18
N GLU A 34 -3.16 -19.87 8.98
CA GLU A 34 -2.69 -21.27 8.95
C GLU A 34 -2.93 -21.91 7.59
N LEU A 35 -4.08 -21.64 6.96
CA LEU A 35 -4.38 -22.09 5.61
C LEU A 35 -3.40 -21.49 4.61
N THR A 36 -3.16 -20.17 4.68
CA THR A 36 -2.21 -19.49 3.79
C THR A 36 -0.81 -20.05 3.93
N VAL A 37 -0.31 -20.25 5.17
CA VAL A 37 1.01 -20.86 5.41
C VAL A 37 1.09 -22.25 4.82
N LYS A 38 0.10 -23.10 5.05
CA LYS A 38 0.10 -24.48 4.52
C LYS A 38 0.02 -24.54 2.99
N ILE A 39 -0.76 -23.66 2.36
CA ILE A 39 -0.82 -23.54 0.89
C ILE A 39 0.56 -23.14 0.35
N LEU A 40 1.19 -22.19 1.02
CA LEU A 40 2.52 -21.74 0.66
C LEU A 40 3.56 -22.85 0.84
N GLU A 41 3.55 -23.59 1.94
CA GLU A 41 4.45 -24.75 2.16
C GLU A 41 4.27 -25.84 1.11
N ALA A 42 3.02 -26.14 0.73
CA ALA A 42 2.73 -27.12 -0.32
C ALA A 42 3.23 -26.66 -1.69
N ASN A 43 3.08 -25.37 -2.01
CA ASN A 43 3.66 -24.77 -3.22
C ASN A 43 5.19 -24.70 -3.16
N ALA A 44 5.78 -24.42 -1.99
CA ALA A 44 7.24 -24.39 -1.83
C ALA A 44 7.89 -25.72 -2.14
N LYS A 45 7.23 -26.82 -1.78
CA LYS A 45 7.68 -28.18 -2.14
C LYS A 45 7.68 -28.39 -3.66
N LYS A 46 6.87 -27.63 -4.42
CA LYS A 46 6.79 -27.71 -5.89
C LYS A 46 7.67 -26.70 -6.61
N GLU A 47 7.75 -25.45 -6.14
CA GLU A 47 8.37 -24.32 -6.85
C GLU A 47 9.55 -23.66 -6.11
N GLY A 48 9.80 -24.02 -4.84
CA GLY A 48 11.00 -23.65 -4.07
C GLY A 48 11.00 -22.25 -3.42
N SER A 49 10.25 -21.28 -3.92
CA SER A 49 10.17 -19.91 -3.35
C SER A 49 8.85 -19.23 -3.70
N PHE A 50 8.47 -18.23 -2.91
CA PHE A 50 7.29 -17.41 -3.17
C PHE A 50 7.67 -15.98 -3.43
N SER A 51 6.89 -15.28 -4.23
CA SER A 51 6.99 -13.84 -4.34
C SER A 51 6.06 -13.15 -3.34
N ALA A 52 6.52 -12.05 -2.79
CA ALA A 52 5.72 -11.14 -2.00
C ALA A 52 6.12 -9.70 -2.26
N ARG A 53 5.18 -8.79 -2.01
CA ARG A 53 5.34 -7.37 -2.23
C ARG A 53 4.89 -6.62 -0.98
N GLY A 54 5.64 -5.60 -0.57
CA GLY A 54 5.29 -4.76 0.58
C GLY A 54 6.13 -3.52 0.66
N VAL A 55 5.69 -2.56 1.45
CA VAL A 55 6.42 -1.32 1.71
C VAL A 55 7.36 -1.52 2.89
N LEU A 56 8.63 -1.20 2.71
CA LEU A 56 9.66 -1.37 3.74
C LEU A 56 9.50 -0.32 4.85
N GLU A 57 9.47 -0.78 6.08
CA GLU A 57 9.72 0.02 7.27
C GLU A 57 11.05 -0.42 7.90
N VAL A 58 12.02 0.49 7.99
CA VAL A 58 13.33 0.22 8.61
C VAL A 58 13.27 0.61 10.09
N MET A 59 13.60 -0.33 10.96
CA MET A 59 13.64 -0.13 12.40
C MET A 59 14.98 0.48 12.85
N GLN A 60 15.00 1.07 14.04
CA GLN A 60 16.22 1.74 14.61
C GLN A 60 17.42 0.79 14.72
N ASP A 61 17.17 -0.51 14.94
CA ASP A 61 18.22 -1.54 15.01
C ASP A 61 18.78 -1.95 13.64
N GLY A 62 18.29 -1.34 12.55
CA GLY A 62 18.80 -1.53 11.20
C GLY A 62 18.23 -2.74 10.43
N TYR A 63 17.35 -3.54 11.02
CA TYR A 63 16.50 -4.50 10.29
C TYR A 63 15.21 -3.82 9.86
N GLY A 64 14.38 -4.48 9.06
CA GLY A 64 13.12 -3.92 8.64
C GLY A 64 12.04 -4.96 8.43
N PHE A 65 10.82 -4.48 8.15
CA PHE A 65 9.67 -5.29 7.78
C PHE A 65 9.03 -4.75 6.51
N LEU A 66 8.58 -5.64 5.63
CA LEU A 66 7.68 -5.28 4.55
C LEU A 66 6.26 -5.29 5.11
N ARG A 67 5.61 -4.14 5.04
CA ARG A 67 4.25 -3.90 5.51
C ARG A 67 3.25 -4.06 4.37
N SER A 68 2.08 -4.59 4.70
CA SER A 68 0.99 -4.76 3.74
C SER A 68 0.01 -3.58 3.80
N PRO A 69 -0.54 -3.13 2.67
CA PRO A 69 -1.64 -2.17 2.63
C PRO A 69 -2.89 -2.67 3.33
N ASP A 70 -3.12 -3.98 3.40
CA ASP A 70 -4.28 -4.59 4.07
C ASP A 70 -4.35 -4.27 5.57
N PHE A 71 -3.19 -4.00 6.18
CA PHE A 71 -3.06 -3.57 7.58
C PHE A 71 -2.75 -2.07 7.71
N ASN A 72 -3.06 -1.26 6.70
CA ASN A 72 -2.73 0.17 6.66
C ASN A 72 -1.24 0.43 6.93
N TYR A 73 -0.35 -0.46 6.46
CA TYR A 73 1.10 -0.43 6.70
C TYR A 73 1.53 -0.50 8.17
N LEU A 74 0.64 -0.93 9.04
CA LEU A 74 0.93 -1.13 10.45
C LEU A 74 1.51 -2.51 10.72
N PRO A 75 2.20 -2.69 11.88
CA PRO A 75 2.69 -4.00 12.30
C PRO A 75 1.60 -5.05 12.28
N GLY A 76 1.84 -6.13 11.55
CA GLY A 76 0.91 -7.23 11.37
C GLY A 76 1.60 -8.60 11.52
N PRO A 77 0.80 -9.65 11.68
CA PRO A 77 1.34 -11.01 11.79
C PRO A 77 1.95 -11.53 10.49
N ASP A 78 1.58 -10.94 9.37
CA ASP A 78 2.01 -11.34 8.02
C ASP A 78 3.21 -10.52 7.51
N ASP A 79 3.84 -9.74 8.41
CA ASP A 79 5.01 -8.95 8.07
C ASP A 79 6.17 -9.83 7.62
N ILE A 80 6.93 -9.32 6.66
CA ILE A 80 8.08 -10.02 6.11
C ILE A 80 9.36 -9.36 6.62
N TYR A 81 10.15 -10.12 7.35
CA TYR A 81 11.42 -9.66 7.89
C TYR A 81 12.46 -9.43 6.79
N VAL A 82 13.12 -8.27 6.84
CA VAL A 82 14.24 -7.89 5.97
C VAL A 82 15.50 -7.73 6.80
N SER A 83 16.55 -8.42 6.42
CA SER A 83 17.81 -8.43 7.18
C SER A 83 18.60 -7.12 7.03
N PRO A 84 19.39 -6.71 8.05
CA PRO A 84 20.27 -5.54 7.96
C PRO A 84 21.26 -5.61 6.79
N SER A 85 21.70 -6.80 6.45
CA SER A 85 22.63 -7.02 5.34
C SER A 85 22.00 -6.69 3.98
N GLN A 86 20.73 -7.05 3.77
CA GLN A 86 19.99 -6.69 2.55
C GLN A 86 19.72 -5.19 2.49
N ILE A 87 19.31 -4.58 3.61
CA ILE A 87 19.08 -3.12 3.70
C ILE A 87 20.34 -2.35 3.34
N LYS A 88 21.47 -2.72 3.92
CA LYS A 88 22.77 -2.08 3.62
C LYS A 88 23.24 -2.32 2.19
N ARG A 89 23.14 -3.57 1.71
CA ARG A 89 23.60 -3.97 0.36
C ARG A 89 22.90 -3.20 -0.75
N PHE A 90 21.59 -3.02 -0.63
CA PHE A 90 20.77 -2.36 -1.63
C PHE A 90 20.41 -0.92 -1.27
N SER A 91 20.98 -0.37 -0.18
CA SER A 91 20.68 0.98 0.31
C SER A 91 19.19 1.26 0.49
N LEU A 92 18.45 0.24 0.96
CA LEU A 92 17.02 0.32 1.12
C LEU A 92 16.63 1.30 2.22
N LYS A 93 15.50 1.97 2.05
CA LYS A 93 14.97 2.96 2.99
C LYS A 93 13.50 2.70 3.29
N THR A 94 13.02 3.26 4.38
CA THR A 94 11.58 3.28 4.69
C THR A 94 10.83 3.96 3.57
N GLY A 95 9.71 3.37 3.13
CA GLY A 95 8.89 3.83 2.02
C GLY A 95 9.15 3.09 0.69
N HIS A 96 10.30 2.42 0.53
CA HIS A 96 10.56 1.64 -0.68
C HIS A 96 9.57 0.50 -0.81
N LEU A 97 8.94 0.39 -1.98
CA LEU A 97 8.13 -0.77 -2.36
C LEU A 97 9.05 -1.89 -2.84
N ILE A 98 9.08 -2.99 -2.12
CA ILE A 98 9.97 -4.12 -2.41
C ILE A 98 9.14 -5.31 -2.85
N SER A 99 9.52 -5.91 -3.98
CA SER A 99 9.09 -7.25 -4.37
C SER A 99 10.26 -8.22 -4.31
N GLY A 100 10.01 -9.40 -3.78
CA GLY A 100 11.08 -10.37 -3.60
C GLY A 100 10.60 -11.77 -3.30
N GLU A 101 11.55 -12.70 -3.31
CA GLU A 101 11.33 -14.08 -2.89
C GLU A 101 11.39 -14.19 -1.38
N ILE A 102 10.40 -14.85 -0.80
CA ILE A 102 10.28 -15.06 0.64
C ILE A 102 10.29 -16.55 1.00
N ARG A 103 10.57 -16.85 2.26
CA ARG A 103 10.40 -18.17 2.84
C ARG A 103 9.46 -18.15 4.05
N PRO A 104 8.78 -19.23 4.35
CA PRO A 104 8.00 -19.36 5.57
C PRO A 104 8.88 -19.30 6.82
N PRO A 105 8.28 -18.93 7.97
CA PRO A 105 8.97 -18.91 9.25
C PRO A 105 9.44 -20.31 9.65
N LYS A 106 10.64 -20.43 10.21
CA LYS A 106 11.14 -21.67 10.82
C LYS A 106 10.53 -21.86 12.21
N SER A 107 10.68 -23.05 12.81
CA SER A 107 10.05 -23.44 14.08
C SER A 107 10.24 -22.47 15.26
N LYS A 108 11.20 -21.55 15.21
CA LYS A 108 11.48 -20.52 16.23
C LYS A 108 11.27 -19.08 15.73
N GLU A 109 10.89 -18.90 14.47
CA GLU A 109 10.67 -17.59 13.86
C GLU A 109 9.16 -17.29 13.84
N ARG A 110 8.80 -16.01 13.96
CA ARG A 110 7.40 -15.56 13.96
C ARG A 110 6.98 -14.99 12.61
N PHE A 111 7.93 -14.54 11.80
CA PHE A 111 7.69 -13.79 10.57
C PHE A 111 8.26 -14.52 9.35
N TYR A 112 7.66 -14.29 8.20
CA TYR A 112 8.26 -14.63 6.92
C TYR A 112 9.61 -13.91 6.78
N ALA A 113 10.53 -14.46 6.01
CA ALA A 113 11.82 -13.82 5.78
C ALA A 113 12.08 -13.61 4.28
N LEU A 114 12.52 -12.41 3.93
CA LEU A 114 12.92 -12.06 2.57
C LEU A 114 14.25 -12.77 2.25
N LEU A 115 14.23 -13.62 1.21
CA LEU A 115 15.42 -14.32 0.72
C LEU A 115 16.18 -13.49 -0.30
N LYS A 116 15.45 -12.99 -1.30
CA LYS A 116 16.03 -12.27 -2.43
C LYS A 116 15.15 -11.08 -2.81
N VAL A 117 15.75 -9.91 -2.92
CA VAL A 117 15.09 -8.74 -3.50
C VAL A 117 15.09 -8.90 -5.02
N LEU A 118 13.94 -8.73 -5.66
CA LEU A 118 13.78 -8.79 -7.11
C LEU A 118 13.66 -7.39 -7.71
N THR A 119 12.75 -6.58 -7.18
CA THR A 119 12.54 -5.19 -7.62
C THR A 119 12.39 -4.25 -6.43
N VAL A 120 12.71 -2.98 -6.64
CA VAL A 120 12.47 -1.88 -5.70
C VAL A 120 11.78 -0.76 -6.47
N ASN A 121 10.62 -0.29 -5.97
CA ASN A 121 9.76 0.69 -6.64
C ASN A 121 9.42 0.28 -8.09
N ASP A 122 9.12 -1.01 -8.27
CA ASP A 122 8.85 -1.64 -9.57
C ASP A 122 10.01 -1.58 -10.59
N LYS A 123 11.19 -1.09 -10.18
CA LYS A 123 12.41 -1.04 -11.00
C LYS A 123 13.35 -2.21 -10.68
N PRO A 124 14.10 -2.73 -11.66
CA PRO A 124 15.10 -3.77 -11.40
C PRO A 124 16.25 -3.22 -10.55
N LEU A 125 16.93 -4.11 -9.83
CA LEU A 125 18.03 -3.75 -8.90
C LEU A 125 19.18 -2.97 -9.54
N GLU A 126 19.36 -3.08 -10.84
CA GLU A 126 20.40 -2.38 -11.59
C GLU A 126 20.17 -0.86 -11.62
N ASP A 127 18.92 -0.44 -11.58
CA ASP A 127 18.52 0.97 -11.63
C ASP A 127 18.45 1.65 -10.24
N LEU A 128 18.64 0.90 -9.16
CA LEU A 128 18.61 1.44 -7.78
C LEU A 128 19.55 2.63 -7.55
N LYS A 129 20.70 2.64 -8.24
CA LYS A 129 21.68 3.74 -8.12
C LYS A 129 21.19 5.06 -8.73
N LYS A 130 20.12 5.03 -9.49
CA LYS A 130 19.53 6.19 -10.17
C LYS A 130 18.35 6.79 -9.36
N ILE A 131 17.91 6.12 -8.30
CA ILE A 131 16.80 6.62 -7.46
C ILE A 131 17.27 7.88 -6.72
N ILE A 132 16.62 8.98 -7.02
CA ILE A 132 16.85 10.27 -6.36
C ILE A 132 15.98 10.30 -5.09
N LEU A 133 16.58 10.65 -3.95
CA LEU A 133 15.81 10.78 -2.71
C LEU A 133 14.91 12.01 -2.79
N PHE A 134 13.68 11.89 -2.27
CA PHE A 134 12.69 12.96 -2.24
C PHE A 134 13.24 14.31 -1.78
N GLY A 135 14.10 14.35 -0.76
CA GLY A 135 14.71 15.57 -0.27
C GLY A 135 15.68 16.27 -1.26
N ASN A 136 16.06 15.59 -2.33
CA ASN A 136 16.98 16.11 -3.35
C ASN A 136 16.25 16.61 -4.61
N PHE A 137 14.91 16.49 -4.65
CA PHE A 137 14.14 17.01 -5.79
C PHE A 137 14.08 18.52 -5.79
N THR A 138 14.14 19.08 -6.97
CA THR A 138 13.88 20.51 -7.18
C THR A 138 12.37 20.75 -7.30
N PRO A 139 11.76 21.54 -6.40
CA PRO A 139 10.33 21.84 -6.51
C PRO A 139 10.04 22.67 -7.76
N LEU A 140 9.07 22.21 -8.55
CA LEU A 140 8.58 22.88 -9.75
C LEU A 140 7.14 23.34 -9.55
N TYR A 141 6.73 24.35 -10.32
CA TYR A 141 5.32 24.70 -10.41
C TYR A 141 4.58 23.67 -11.28
N PRO A 142 3.33 23.29 -10.92
CA PRO A 142 2.55 22.37 -11.73
C PRO A 142 2.23 23.00 -13.10
N GLU A 143 2.65 22.35 -14.18
CA GLU A 143 2.44 22.80 -15.56
C GLU A 143 1.17 22.19 -16.18
N GLU A 144 0.81 20.97 -15.78
CA GLU A 144 -0.36 20.26 -16.25
C GLU A 144 -1.46 20.28 -15.19
N LYS A 145 -2.70 20.56 -15.61
CA LYS A 145 -3.85 20.46 -14.72
C LYS A 145 -4.58 19.14 -14.83
N PHE A 146 -5.17 18.69 -13.74
CA PHE A 146 -6.18 17.64 -13.78
C PHE A 146 -7.48 18.18 -14.39
N LYS A 147 -8.09 17.41 -15.29
CA LYS A 147 -9.45 17.66 -15.74
C LYS A 147 -10.40 16.96 -14.78
N LEU A 148 -11.21 17.73 -14.04
CA LEU A 148 -12.11 17.21 -13.01
C LEU A 148 -13.55 17.07 -13.50
N GLU A 149 -13.94 17.79 -14.55
CA GLU A 149 -15.29 17.70 -15.11
C GLU A 149 -15.52 16.31 -15.72
N THR A 150 -16.47 15.56 -15.13
CA THR A 150 -16.84 14.20 -15.58
C THR A 150 -18.27 14.11 -16.08
N ASP A 151 -19.19 14.89 -15.49
CA ASP A 151 -20.62 14.96 -15.81
C ASP A 151 -21.06 16.43 -15.83
N PRO A 152 -21.82 16.89 -16.84
CA PRO A 152 -22.37 18.24 -16.86
C PRO A 152 -23.24 18.61 -15.67
N LYS A 153 -23.77 17.63 -14.95
CA LYS A 153 -24.59 17.83 -13.75
C LYS A 153 -23.76 18.00 -12.48
N ASP A 154 -22.48 17.60 -12.50
CA ASP A 154 -21.57 17.79 -11.36
C ASP A 154 -21.04 19.23 -11.35
N LEU A 155 -21.78 20.11 -10.70
CA LEU A 155 -21.42 21.51 -10.58
C LEU A 155 -20.16 21.72 -9.75
N SER A 156 -19.89 20.86 -8.78
CA SER A 156 -18.74 21.00 -7.88
C SER A 156 -17.42 20.87 -8.62
N MET A 157 -17.27 19.83 -9.42
CA MET A 157 -16.06 19.61 -10.21
C MET A 157 -15.89 20.62 -11.32
N ARG A 158 -16.99 21.07 -11.93
CA ARG A 158 -16.97 22.16 -12.93
C ARG A 158 -16.51 23.49 -12.32
N ILE A 159 -17.01 23.82 -11.13
CA ILE A 159 -16.60 25.04 -10.42
C ILE A 159 -15.11 24.93 -10.03
N MET A 160 -14.65 23.76 -9.56
CA MET A 160 -13.24 23.56 -9.26
C MET A 160 -12.36 23.74 -10.49
N ASP A 161 -12.71 23.13 -11.61
CA ASP A 161 -11.96 23.25 -12.87
C ASP A 161 -11.86 24.71 -13.38
N LEU A 162 -12.89 25.51 -13.13
CA LEU A 162 -12.97 26.89 -13.60
C LEU A 162 -12.31 27.89 -12.65
N MET A 163 -12.54 27.73 -11.34
CA MET A 163 -12.17 28.73 -10.33
C MET A 163 -10.93 28.36 -9.52
N CYS A 164 -10.69 27.06 -9.33
CA CYS A 164 -9.61 26.54 -8.49
C CYS A 164 -8.97 25.30 -9.17
N PRO A 165 -8.38 25.46 -10.37
CA PRO A 165 -7.81 24.34 -11.09
C PRO A 165 -6.73 23.65 -10.25
N VAL A 166 -6.73 22.31 -10.26
CA VAL A 166 -5.76 21.47 -9.55
C VAL A 166 -4.74 20.95 -10.54
N GLY A 167 -3.48 21.25 -10.31
CA GLY A 167 -2.37 20.78 -11.15
C GLY A 167 -1.75 19.47 -10.63
N LYS A 168 -1.13 18.71 -11.53
CA LYS A 168 -0.35 17.51 -11.18
C LYS A 168 0.83 17.94 -10.31
N GLY A 169 0.99 17.29 -9.14
CA GLY A 169 2.00 17.65 -8.14
C GLY A 169 1.67 18.86 -7.27
N GLN A 170 0.51 19.50 -7.46
CA GLN A 170 0.09 20.65 -6.65
C GLN A 170 -0.29 20.21 -5.23
N ARG A 171 0.11 21.02 -4.24
CA ARG A 171 -0.39 20.92 -2.87
C ARG A 171 -1.59 21.85 -2.69
N GLY A 172 -2.74 21.29 -2.36
CA GLY A 172 -3.98 22.01 -2.10
C GLY A 172 -4.43 21.83 -0.64
N LEU A 173 -5.11 22.84 -0.10
CA LEU A 173 -5.73 22.78 1.22
C LEU A 173 -7.22 23.08 1.09
N ILE A 174 -8.06 22.15 1.57
CA ILE A 174 -9.52 22.33 1.66
C ILE A 174 -9.87 22.55 3.13
N VAL A 175 -10.27 23.78 3.44
CA VAL A 175 -10.74 24.17 4.78
C VAL A 175 -12.26 24.23 4.77
N ALA A 176 -12.89 23.45 5.63
CA ALA A 176 -14.34 23.37 5.71
C ALA A 176 -14.79 23.15 7.16
N GLN A 177 -15.92 23.74 7.54
CA GLN A 177 -16.55 23.44 8.82
C GLN A 177 -17.08 22.00 8.85
N PRO A 178 -17.27 21.40 10.04
CA PRO A 178 -17.92 20.11 10.15
C PRO A 178 -19.31 20.08 9.46
N LYS A 179 -19.63 18.97 8.79
CA LYS A 179 -20.91 18.74 8.10
C LYS A 179 -21.22 19.65 6.91
N THR A 180 -20.22 20.27 6.30
CA THR A 180 -20.38 21.10 5.09
C THR A 180 -20.11 20.38 3.77
N GLY A 181 -19.89 19.06 3.84
CA GLY A 181 -19.67 18.23 2.64
C GLY A 181 -18.22 18.06 2.22
N LYS A 182 -17.24 18.34 3.11
CA LYS A 182 -15.79 18.13 2.83
C LYS A 182 -15.52 16.72 2.30
N THR A 183 -15.99 15.69 2.98
CA THR A 183 -15.78 14.28 2.62
C THR A 183 -16.39 13.95 1.27
N VAL A 184 -17.62 14.44 1.00
CA VAL A 184 -18.29 14.24 -0.30
C VAL A 184 -17.50 14.92 -1.43
N LEU A 185 -16.98 16.12 -1.20
CA LEU A 185 -16.14 16.81 -2.17
C LEU A 185 -14.86 16.03 -2.49
N LEU A 186 -14.20 15.49 -1.46
CA LEU A 186 -12.98 14.68 -1.63
C LEU A 186 -13.27 13.37 -2.38
N GLN A 187 -14.39 12.70 -2.08
CA GLN A 187 -14.82 11.50 -2.81
C GLN A 187 -15.07 11.81 -4.28
N THR A 188 -15.81 12.89 -4.56
CA THR A 188 -16.11 13.31 -5.93
C THR A 188 -14.83 13.67 -6.69
N LEU A 189 -13.90 14.37 -6.04
CA LEU A 189 -12.59 14.73 -6.61
C LEU A 189 -11.77 13.49 -6.96
N ALA A 190 -11.64 12.53 -6.02
CA ALA A 190 -10.91 11.30 -6.24
C ALA A 190 -11.50 10.47 -7.38
N ASN A 191 -12.83 10.36 -7.46
CA ASN A 191 -13.52 9.66 -8.53
C ASN A 191 -13.40 10.38 -9.89
N ALA A 192 -13.39 11.70 -9.89
CA ALA A 192 -13.17 12.49 -11.10
C ALA A 192 -11.75 12.25 -11.67
N ILE A 193 -10.74 12.23 -10.80
CA ILE A 193 -9.36 11.92 -11.19
C ILE A 193 -9.28 10.48 -11.68
N SER A 194 -9.90 9.51 -10.99
CA SER A 194 -9.94 8.11 -11.42
C SER A 194 -10.48 7.96 -12.84
N LYS A 195 -11.57 8.67 -13.15
CA LYS A 195 -12.25 8.57 -14.43
C LYS A 195 -11.50 9.24 -15.58
N ASN A 196 -10.95 10.41 -15.34
CA ASN A 196 -10.32 11.24 -16.38
C ASN A 196 -8.81 11.00 -16.53
N HIS A 197 -8.16 10.48 -15.47
CA HIS A 197 -6.73 10.23 -15.40
C HIS A 197 -6.45 8.84 -14.80
N PRO A 198 -6.81 7.76 -15.52
CA PRO A 198 -6.64 6.38 -15.03
C PRO A 198 -5.17 6.00 -14.80
N GLU A 199 -4.25 6.68 -15.48
CA GLU A 199 -2.80 6.52 -15.30
C GLU A 199 -2.30 6.96 -13.92
N THR A 200 -3.05 7.83 -13.23
CA THR A 200 -2.64 8.40 -11.95
C THR A 200 -2.89 7.41 -10.82
N LYS A 201 -1.86 7.11 -10.03
CA LYS A 201 -2.00 6.35 -8.78
C LYS A 201 -2.65 7.23 -7.71
N ARG A 202 -3.70 6.72 -7.10
CA ARG A 202 -4.51 7.47 -6.12
C ARG A 202 -4.41 6.81 -4.76
N ILE A 203 -4.06 7.61 -3.76
CA ILE A 203 -4.00 7.17 -2.36
C ILE A 203 -4.79 8.17 -1.52
N VAL A 204 -5.71 7.66 -0.72
CA VAL A 204 -6.49 8.43 0.25
C VAL A 204 -6.01 8.05 1.64
N LEU A 205 -5.42 9.02 2.33
CA LEU A 205 -4.99 8.87 3.72
C LEU A 205 -5.98 9.54 4.66
N LEU A 206 -6.59 8.76 5.53
CA LEU A 206 -7.56 9.22 6.53
C LEU A 206 -6.92 9.13 7.92
N ILE A 207 -6.71 10.28 8.56
CA ILE A 207 -6.15 10.38 9.91
C ILE A 207 -7.20 10.97 10.83
N ASP A 208 -7.39 10.34 12.00
CA ASP A 208 -8.34 10.78 13.03
C ASP A 208 -9.80 10.80 12.53
N GLU A 209 -10.11 9.98 11.52
CA GLU A 209 -11.47 9.87 10.98
C GLU A 209 -12.23 8.72 11.64
N ARG A 210 -13.56 8.77 11.55
CA ARG A 210 -14.43 7.75 12.13
C ARG A 210 -14.43 6.47 11.31
N PRO A 211 -14.56 5.27 11.92
CA PRO A 211 -14.57 3.99 11.20
C PRO A 211 -15.65 3.89 10.11
N GLU A 212 -16.83 4.49 10.34
CA GLU A 212 -17.91 4.56 9.36
C GLU A 212 -17.53 5.40 8.13
N GLU A 213 -16.80 6.52 8.32
CA GLU A 213 -16.34 7.38 7.22
C GLU A 213 -15.23 6.68 6.41
N VAL A 214 -14.36 5.94 7.08
CA VAL A 214 -13.35 5.09 6.42
C VAL A 214 -14.00 4.03 5.57
N THR A 215 -15.04 3.36 6.09
CA THR A 215 -15.76 2.33 5.37
C THR A 215 -16.49 2.90 4.15
N ASP A 216 -17.11 4.07 4.30
CA ASP A 216 -17.80 4.78 3.22
C ASP A 216 -16.80 5.19 2.11
N MET A 217 -15.65 5.74 2.49
CA MET A 217 -14.58 6.09 1.54
C MET A 217 -14.10 4.86 0.76
N LYS A 218 -13.81 3.74 1.44
CA LYS A 218 -13.38 2.48 0.80
C LYS A 218 -14.39 1.91 -0.19
N ARG A 219 -15.69 2.16 0.02
CA ARG A 219 -16.75 1.66 -0.87
C ARG A 219 -17.00 2.55 -2.08
N ASN A 220 -16.81 3.85 -1.92
CA ASN A 220 -17.26 4.85 -2.90
C ASN A 220 -16.13 5.45 -3.72
N VAL A 221 -14.86 5.17 -3.39
CA VAL A 221 -13.70 5.73 -4.09
C VAL A 221 -12.84 4.64 -4.69
N ASP A 222 -12.49 4.80 -5.96
CA ASP A 222 -11.53 3.94 -6.65
C ASP A 222 -10.11 4.44 -6.39
N ALA A 223 -9.61 4.14 -5.19
CA ALA A 223 -8.27 4.49 -4.73
C ALA A 223 -7.81 3.53 -3.62
N GLU A 224 -6.51 3.49 -3.37
CA GLU A 224 -5.97 2.85 -2.18
C GLU A 224 -6.32 3.70 -0.96
N VAL A 225 -7.11 3.15 -0.01
CA VAL A 225 -7.53 3.88 1.19
C VAL A 225 -6.77 3.37 2.40
N ILE A 226 -5.91 4.21 2.94
CA ILE A 226 -5.11 3.98 4.14
C ILE A 226 -5.76 4.78 5.27
N SER A 227 -5.89 4.19 6.45
CA SER A 227 -6.57 4.86 7.56
C SER A 227 -5.92 4.60 8.89
N SER A 228 -6.02 5.60 9.77
CA SER A 228 -5.81 5.49 11.19
C SER A 228 -6.96 6.22 11.89
N THR A 229 -7.80 5.47 12.60
CA THR A 229 -9.06 5.95 13.17
C THR A 229 -8.84 6.66 14.50
N PHE A 230 -9.81 7.47 14.94
CA PHE A 230 -9.71 8.35 16.12
C PHE A 230 -9.47 7.59 17.44
N ASP A 231 -9.78 6.31 17.50
CA ASP A 231 -9.59 5.42 18.65
C ASP A 231 -8.17 4.85 18.76
N GLU A 232 -7.31 5.12 17.76
CA GLU A 232 -5.93 4.68 17.76
C GLU A 232 -4.98 5.69 18.44
N PRO A 233 -3.85 5.23 18.99
CA PRO A 233 -2.90 6.13 19.65
C PRO A 233 -2.19 7.05 18.65
N PRO A 234 -1.75 8.27 19.08
CA PRO A 234 -1.13 9.27 18.19
C PRO A 234 0.12 8.79 17.43
N GLU A 235 0.91 7.90 18.05
CA GLU A 235 2.10 7.32 17.43
C GLU A 235 1.75 6.53 16.16
N ARG A 236 0.56 5.93 16.14
CA ARG A 236 0.02 5.19 15.00
C ARG A 236 -0.32 6.11 13.84
N HIS A 237 -0.94 7.25 14.13
CA HIS A 237 -1.23 8.28 13.13
C HIS A 237 0.04 8.76 12.45
N VAL A 238 1.09 9.01 13.24
CA VAL A 238 2.40 9.44 12.72
C VAL A 238 3.04 8.35 11.86
N SER A 239 3.09 7.11 12.33
CA SER A 239 3.68 5.99 11.58
C SER A 239 3.02 5.81 10.22
N VAL A 240 1.69 5.75 10.18
CA VAL A 240 0.92 5.58 8.93
C VAL A 240 1.17 6.75 7.98
N ALA A 241 1.14 7.99 8.50
CA ALA A 241 1.38 9.19 7.70
C ALA A 241 2.80 9.22 7.10
N VAL A 242 3.81 8.87 7.89
CA VAL A 242 5.21 8.85 7.42
C VAL A 242 5.43 7.80 6.34
N ILE A 243 4.94 6.57 6.55
CA ILE A 243 5.08 5.49 5.57
C ILE A 243 4.34 5.86 4.27
N CYS A 244 3.11 6.35 4.39
CA CYS A 244 2.32 6.77 3.23
C CYS A 244 3.02 7.90 2.45
N LEU A 245 3.53 8.93 3.13
CA LEU A 245 4.23 10.04 2.48
C LEU A 245 5.50 9.57 1.76
N LEU A 246 6.31 8.75 2.39
CA LEU A 246 7.55 8.25 1.79
C LEU A 246 7.28 7.33 0.61
N TYR A 247 6.31 6.43 0.74
CA TYR A 247 5.90 5.54 -0.35
C TYR A 247 5.40 6.30 -1.59
N THR A 248 4.60 7.36 -1.38
CA THR A 248 4.09 8.18 -2.48
C THR A 248 5.16 9.08 -3.11
N SER A 249 6.11 9.55 -2.34
CA SER A 249 7.18 10.41 -2.86
C SER A 249 8.20 9.63 -3.70
N ASP A 250 8.53 8.40 -3.30
CA ASP A 250 9.42 7.54 -4.09
C ASP A 250 8.74 7.03 -5.39
N ALA A 251 7.41 6.95 -5.40
CA ALA A 251 6.66 6.61 -6.61
C ALA A 251 6.51 7.77 -7.60
N ALA A 252 6.72 9.02 -7.17
CA ALA A 252 6.67 10.21 -8.02
C ALA A 252 7.89 10.35 -8.96
N ASP A 253 8.93 9.51 -8.78
CA ASP A 253 10.11 9.47 -9.66
C ASP A 253 9.84 8.88 -11.05
N ASP A 254 8.61 8.39 -11.31
CA ASP A 254 8.21 7.74 -12.56
C ASP A 254 7.32 8.64 -13.45
N ALA A 255 7.12 9.92 -13.11
CA ALA A 255 6.30 10.85 -13.88
C ALA A 255 7.12 11.85 -14.69
#